data_f3e7e35a320b1e5de4236280fbefefb6
#
_entry.id   f3e7e35a320b1e5de4236280fbefefb6
#
_cell.length_a   1.000
_cell.length_b   1.000
_cell.length_c   1.000
_cell.angle_alpha   90.00
_cell.angle_beta   90.00
_cell.angle_gamma   90.00
#
_symmetry.space_group_name_H-M   'P 1'
#
loop_
_entity.id
_entity.type
_entity.pdbx_description
1 polymer ?
#
loop_
_entity_poly.entity_id
_entity_poly.type
_entity_poly.pdbx_seq_one_letter_code
_entity_poly.pdbx_strand_id
1 'polypeptide(L)'
;MKMKSLILSLIFLFGASSYGQSLEINGYVRSYLGVLTNETNDYSINQNTLDLKLKRTDDNVSFFANPFIYQYPNQDVSLGLREAYMDVYFNTMDLRIGKQQIIWGKADGMFITDIVSPKDLGEFLLRDFDEIRTGITSLKANYYLGDNTVEMVWIPTFTPTIMPNETSIWSRIPEFPLPITIDESQKEIPGRLENSEGFIKFSGMSSLLDYEIMAGVMWDDDPTLHIVPIITVDNPTPTGLRLSPIHHQLTLMGGSFSSELGGLILRGEGAYYMGKQFSALNPEQMNLPTSLLEKDYAHYLIGTDFSIGTTRFSTQFIQRAILDYDDLIVQEELDNTMTFLANRTFLQETLTLQLFGYVGLNNEDALIRPSLTYDLADGFEILAGANIFVKNEESETAGLFGHYDENDMVYVKVKYSF
;
A
#
# COMPACT_ATOMS: atom_id res chain seq x y z
N MET A 1 -28.90 4.44 12.83
CA MET A 1 -29.13 5.19 14.08
C MET A 1 -27.98 5.08 15.10
N LYS A 2 -27.15 4.03 15.06
CA LYS A 2 -26.00 3.86 15.99
C LYS A 2 -24.76 4.73 15.68
N MET A 3 -24.58 5.16 14.45
CA MET A 3 -23.40 5.93 14.00
C MET A 3 -23.44 7.42 14.40
N LYS A 4 -24.63 8.05 14.44
CA LYS A 4 -24.80 9.43 14.91
C LYS A 4 -24.44 9.61 16.40
N SER A 5 -24.62 8.56 17.18
CA SER A 5 -24.28 8.55 18.62
C SER A 5 -22.77 8.51 18.86
N LEU A 6 -21.99 7.84 17.96
CA LEU A 6 -20.53 7.72 18.10
C LEU A 6 -19.82 9.05 17.79
N ILE A 7 -20.29 9.76 16.75
CA ILE A 7 -19.74 11.08 16.37
C ILE A 7 -20.03 12.12 17.47
N LEU A 8 -21.25 12.10 18.04
CA LEU A 8 -21.58 13.00 19.15
C LEU A 8 -20.76 12.67 20.40
N SER A 9 -20.45 11.40 20.67
CA SER A 9 -19.61 10.98 21.80
C SER A 9 -18.14 11.37 21.62
N LEU A 10 -17.61 11.34 20.41
CA LEU A 10 -16.25 11.85 20.11
C LEU A 10 -16.17 13.37 20.30
N ILE A 11 -17.16 14.13 19.85
CA ILE A 11 -17.22 15.58 20.05
C ILE A 11 -17.37 15.92 21.55
N PHE A 12 -18.08 15.12 22.33
CA PHE A 12 -18.23 15.33 23.79
C PHE A 12 -16.96 14.99 24.58
N LEU A 13 -16.16 14.01 24.15
CA LEU A 13 -14.86 13.69 24.77
C LEU A 13 -13.83 14.82 24.56
N PHE A 14 -13.88 15.53 23.44
CA PHE A 14 -13.03 16.71 23.19
C PHE A 14 -13.59 18.00 23.78
N GLY A 15 -14.85 18.07 24.15
CA GLY A 15 -15.51 19.26 24.67
C GLY A 15 -15.41 19.49 26.18
N ALA A 16 -14.93 18.49 26.96
CA ALA A 16 -14.70 18.65 28.40
C ALA A 16 -13.35 19.33 28.66
N SER A 17 -13.30 20.60 28.35
CA SER A 17 -12.15 21.47 28.56
C SER A 17 -11.99 21.90 29.99
N SER A 18 -10.77 21.95 30.47
CA SER A 18 -10.34 23.02 31.40
C SER A 18 -8.84 23.23 31.29
N TYR A 19 -8.46 24.46 30.97
CA TYR A 19 -7.15 25.06 31.17
C TYR A 19 -5.93 24.49 30.46
N GLY A 20 -5.58 25.09 29.30
CA GLY A 20 -4.18 25.31 28.95
C GLY A 20 -3.68 24.81 27.64
N GLN A 21 -4.30 23.84 26.97
CA GLN A 21 -3.79 23.37 25.66
C GLN A 21 -4.88 23.34 24.60
N SER A 22 -4.58 23.94 23.43
CA SER A 22 -5.50 24.04 22.30
C SER A 22 -5.58 22.72 21.53
N LEU A 23 -6.77 22.34 21.08
CA LEU A 23 -6.95 21.33 20.05
C LEU A 23 -6.40 21.88 18.73
N GLU A 24 -5.42 21.21 18.17
CA GLU A 24 -4.91 21.48 16.84
C GLU A 24 -5.84 20.81 15.81
N ILE A 25 -6.36 21.59 14.88
CA ILE A 25 -7.21 21.14 13.80
C ILE A 25 -6.52 21.50 12.50
N ASN A 26 -6.11 20.50 11.73
CA ASN A 26 -5.58 20.65 10.40
C ASN A 26 -6.35 19.72 9.48
N GLY A 27 -6.20 19.90 8.18
CA GLY A 27 -6.86 19.01 7.24
C GLY A 27 -6.85 19.57 5.83
N TYR A 28 -7.63 18.94 4.98
CA TYR A 28 -7.84 19.45 3.62
C TYR A 28 -9.21 19.09 3.08
N VAL A 29 -9.66 19.90 2.12
CA VAL A 29 -10.71 19.53 1.17
C VAL A 29 -10.08 19.33 -0.19
N ARG A 30 -10.48 18.28 -0.90
CA ARG A 30 -9.97 17.97 -2.23
C ARG A 30 -11.11 17.54 -3.15
N SER A 31 -11.12 18.07 -4.38
CA SER A 31 -11.86 17.50 -5.49
C SER A 31 -10.88 16.81 -6.44
N TYR A 32 -11.16 15.56 -6.79
CA TYR A 32 -10.37 14.74 -7.69
C TYR A 32 -11.27 14.27 -8.85
N LEU A 33 -10.93 14.72 -10.06
CA LEU A 33 -11.64 14.36 -11.28
C LEU A 33 -10.64 13.72 -12.25
N GLY A 34 -10.93 12.51 -12.71
CA GLY A 34 -10.17 11.81 -13.74
C GLY A 34 -11.10 11.29 -14.83
N VAL A 35 -10.60 11.29 -16.06
CA VAL A 35 -11.31 10.85 -17.26
C VAL A 35 -10.42 9.88 -18.01
N LEU A 36 -10.98 8.73 -18.41
CA LEU A 36 -10.31 7.78 -19.29
C LEU A 36 -10.09 8.41 -20.65
N THR A 37 -8.95 8.11 -21.29
CA THR A 37 -8.62 8.61 -22.62
C THR A 37 -8.97 7.63 -23.75
N ASN A 38 -9.63 6.51 -23.40
CA ASN A 38 -10.15 5.55 -24.35
C ASN A 38 -11.39 6.08 -25.10
N GLU A 39 -11.99 5.28 -25.98
CA GLU A 39 -13.14 5.68 -26.80
C GLU A 39 -14.38 6.11 -25.98
N THR A 40 -14.52 5.61 -24.74
CA THR A 40 -15.70 5.92 -23.89
C THR A 40 -15.61 7.30 -23.26
N ASN A 41 -14.41 7.80 -22.94
CA ASN A 41 -14.17 9.01 -22.17
C ASN A 41 -14.93 9.04 -20.83
N ASP A 42 -15.10 7.90 -20.21
CA ASP A 42 -15.81 7.77 -18.94
C ASP A 42 -14.99 8.37 -17.78
N TYR A 43 -15.67 8.75 -16.72
CA TYR A 43 -14.98 9.16 -15.50
C TYR A 43 -14.30 7.96 -14.84
N SER A 44 -12.98 7.99 -14.77
CA SER A 44 -12.21 7.02 -14.00
C SER A 44 -12.32 7.25 -12.49
N ILE A 45 -12.41 8.51 -12.08
CA ILE A 45 -12.67 8.95 -10.71
C ILE A 45 -13.39 10.29 -10.69
N ASN A 46 -14.31 10.44 -9.75
CA ASN A 46 -14.95 11.71 -9.41
C ASN A 46 -15.22 11.69 -7.90
N GLN A 47 -14.30 12.26 -7.13
CA GLN A 47 -14.29 12.14 -5.68
C GLN A 47 -14.10 13.50 -5.03
N ASN A 48 -14.91 13.82 -4.04
CA ASN A 48 -14.65 14.90 -3.11
C ASN A 48 -14.23 14.33 -1.77
N THR A 49 -13.17 14.87 -1.19
CA THR A 49 -12.60 14.43 0.09
C THR A 49 -12.63 15.56 1.10
N LEU A 50 -13.05 15.27 2.32
CA LEU A 50 -12.74 16.05 3.51
C LEU A 50 -11.90 15.14 4.42
N ASP A 51 -10.69 15.58 4.75
CA ASP A 51 -9.78 14.90 5.66
C ASP A 51 -9.48 15.85 6.83
N LEU A 52 -9.63 15.37 8.08
CA LEU A 52 -9.39 16.16 9.27
C LEU A 52 -8.32 15.48 10.12
N LYS A 53 -7.34 16.24 10.57
CA LYS A 53 -6.30 15.81 11.51
C LYS A 53 -6.49 16.58 12.82
N LEU A 54 -6.95 15.86 13.83
CA LEU A 54 -7.23 16.40 15.18
C LEU A 54 -6.14 15.92 16.13
N LYS A 55 -5.41 16.84 16.75
CA LYS A 55 -4.36 16.50 17.70
C LYS A 55 -4.51 17.31 18.99
N ARG A 56 -4.31 16.63 20.11
CA ARG A 56 -4.21 17.27 21.43
C ARG A 56 -3.08 16.61 22.21
N THR A 57 -2.21 17.43 22.75
CA THR A 57 -1.11 16.97 23.64
C THR A 57 -1.32 17.55 25.02
N ASP A 58 -1.15 16.73 26.05
CA ASP A 58 -1.29 17.11 27.45
C ASP A 58 -0.17 16.43 28.23
N ASP A 59 0.81 17.22 28.72
CA ASP A 59 2.04 16.76 29.38
C ASP A 59 2.74 15.65 28.59
N ASN A 60 2.65 14.40 29.08
CA ASN A 60 3.29 13.22 28.51
C ASN A 60 2.31 12.31 27.74
N VAL A 61 1.13 12.83 27.39
CA VAL A 61 0.13 12.08 26.59
C VAL A 61 -0.31 12.92 25.40
N SER A 62 -0.41 12.30 24.23
CA SER A 62 -0.96 12.93 23.04
C SER A 62 -2.06 12.06 22.46
N PHE A 63 -3.13 12.69 21.98
CA PHE A 63 -4.23 12.06 21.26
C PHE A 63 -4.23 12.56 19.82
N PHE A 64 -4.42 11.64 18.90
CA PHE A 64 -4.56 11.93 17.48
C PHE A 64 -5.76 11.21 16.90
N ALA A 65 -6.51 11.88 16.01
CA ALA A 65 -7.57 11.26 15.23
C ALA A 65 -7.61 11.87 13.82
N ASN A 66 -7.74 11.03 12.81
CA ASN A 66 -7.85 11.43 11.41
C ASN A 66 -9.11 10.83 10.77
N PRO A 67 -10.31 11.39 11.05
CA PRO A 67 -11.52 11.06 10.31
C PRO A 67 -11.49 11.66 8.91
N PHE A 68 -12.06 10.93 7.94
CA PHE A 68 -12.21 11.43 6.58
C PHE A 68 -13.59 11.10 6.02
N ILE A 69 -13.98 11.87 5.02
CA ILE A 69 -15.22 11.70 4.25
C ILE A 69 -14.86 11.59 2.78
N TYR A 70 -15.33 10.56 2.10
CA TYR A 70 -15.37 10.48 0.65
C TYR A 70 -16.81 10.61 0.15
N GLN A 71 -16.98 11.44 -0.87
CA GLN A 71 -18.24 11.61 -1.57
C GLN A 71 -18.00 11.38 -3.06
N TYR A 72 -18.70 10.40 -3.61
CA TYR A 72 -18.75 10.11 -5.04
C TYR A 72 -20.13 10.52 -5.58
N PRO A 73 -20.24 11.00 -6.84
CA PRO A 73 -21.53 11.27 -7.45
C PRO A 73 -22.43 10.02 -7.44
N ASN A 74 -23.70 10.22 -7.09
CA ASN A 74 -24.71 9.16 -7.08
C ASN A 74 -24.42 7.96 -6.14
N GLN A 75 -23.54 8.13 -5.16
CA GLN A 75 -23.25 7.15 -4.14
C GLN A 75 -23.47 7.75 -2.74
N ASP A 76 -23.68 6.88 -1.76
CA ASP A 76 -23.70 7.29 -0.36
C ASP A 76 -22.34 7.82 0.08
N VAL A 77 -22.36 8.80 0.97
CA VAL A 77 -21.15 9.38 1.55
C VAL A 77 -20.46 8.31 2.41
N SER A 78 -19.20 8.03 2.11
CA SER A 78 -18.35 7.15 2.89
C SER A 78 -17.64 7.92 3.99
N LEU A 79 -17.83 7.51 5.24
CA LEU A 79 -17.12 8.04 6.41
C LEU A 79 -16.12 7.01 6.90
N GLY A 80 -14.88 7.41 7.07
CA GLY A 80 -13.80 6.55 7.55
C GLY A 80 -12.95 7.19 8.63
N LEU A 81 -12.07 6.39 9.20
CA LEU A 81 -11.07 6.77 10.18
C LEU A 81 -9.73 6.18 9.75
N ARG A 82 -8.79 7.03 9.32
CA ARG A 82 -7.44 6.57 8.94
C ARG A 82 -6.68 6.12 10.16
N GLU A 83 -6.61 7.00 11.15
CA GLU A 83 -5.90 6.79 12.39
C GLU A 83 -6.72 7.33 13.58
N ALA A 84 -6.58 6.68 14.73
CA ALA A 84 -7.06 7.16 16.03
C ALA A 84 -6.25 6.46 17.11
N TYR A 85 -5.33 7.19 17.74
CA TYR A 85 -4.42 6.62 18.71
C TYR A 85 -4.08 7.60 19.84
N MET A 86 -3.50 7.03 20.88
CA MET A 86 -2.91 7.74 22.01
C MET A 86 -1.42 7.41 22.08
N ASP A 87 -0.59 8.43 22.19
CA ASP A 87 0.82 8.33 22.55
C ASP A 87 1.01 8.60 24.04
N VAL A 88 1.86 7.80 24.68
CA VAL A 88 2.31 8.01 26.06
C VAL A 88 3.83 8.05 26.06
N TYR A 89 4.39 9.16 26.52
CA TYR A 89 5.82 9.43 26.48
C TYR A 89 6.46 9.17 27.85
N PHE A 90 7.51 8.35 27.87
CA PHE A 90 8.37 8.11 29.01
C PHE A 90 9.79 8.57 28.70
N ASN A 91 10.67 8.59 29.69
CA ASN A 91 12.05 9.10 29.49
C ASN A 91 12.86 8.33 28.43
N THR A 92 12.63 7.02 28.30
CA THR A 92 13.42 6.13 27.43
C THR A 92 12.53 5.30 26.50
N MET A 93 11.24 5.53 26.52
CA MET A 93 10.28 4.72 25.74
C MET A 93 9.03 5.53 25.42
N ASP A 94 8.50 5.35 24.23
CA ASP A 94 7.17 5.83 23.84
C ASP A 94 6.27 4.64 23.54
N LEU A 95 5.02 4.76 23.96
CA LEU A 95 3.96 3.78 23.63
C LEU A 95 2.90 4.47 22.78
N ARG A 96 2.50 3.83 21.70
CA ARG A 96 1.32 4.22 20.91
C ARG A 96 0.31 3.10 20.91
N ILE A 97 -0.95 3.44 21.21
CA ILE A 97 -2.06 2.48 21.31
C ILE A 97 -3.23 2.99 20.51
N GLY A 98 -3.74 2.18 19.60
CA GLY A 98 -4.91 2.51 18.80
C GLY A 98 -4.73 2.19 17.31
N LYS A 99 -5.63 2.74 16.49
CA LYS A 99 -5.56 2.59 15.04
C LYS A 99 -4.50 3.54 14.48
N GLN A 100 -3.46 2.99 13.84
CA GLN A 100 -2.31 3.75 13.35
C GLN A 100 -1.74 3.17 12.05
N GLN A 101 -1.15 4.02 11.23
CA GLN A 101 -0.31 3.60 10.12
C GLN A 101 1.14 3.45 10.63
N ILE A 102 1.78 2.33 10.27
CA ILE A 102 3.18 2.06 10.61
C ILE A 102 3.96 1.90 9.32
N ILE A 103 4.93 2.76 9.11
CA ILE A 103 5.70 2.87 7.86
C ILE A 103 7.14 2.51 8.17
N TRP A 104 7.66 1.46 7.55
CA TRP A 104 9.03 1.00 7.73
C TRP A 104 9.90 1.17 6.47
N GLY A 105 9.31 1.12 5.29
CA GLY A 105 10.03 1.23 4.03
C GLY A 105 10.55 2.64 3.71
N LYS A 106 11.56 2.70 2.86
CA LYS A 106 12.18 3.92 2.30
C LYS A 106 12.09 3.97 0.77
N ALA A 107 11.45 2.98 0.14
CA ALA A 107 11.30 2.88 -1.30
C ALA A 107 10.32 3.93 -1.84
N ASP A 108 10.60 4.48 -3.02
CA ASP A 108 9.67 5.35 -3.73
C ASP A 108 8.71 4.51 -4.57
N GLY A 109 7.43 4.53 -4.18
CA GLY A 109 6.35 3.88 -4.93
C GLY A 109 6.26 2.35 -4.81
N MET A 110 7.17 1.70 -4.06
CA MET A 110 7.16 0.25 -3.83
C MET A 110 7.17 -0.06 -2.34
N PHE A 111 6.71 -1.25 -1.98
CA PHE A 111 6.54 -1.69 -0.60
C PHE A 111 7.34 -2.99 -0.39
N ILE A 112 8.59 -2.88 0.07
CA ILE A 112 9.52 -4.01 0.32
C ILE A 112 9.54 -4.36 1.79
N THR A 113 9.98 -3.39 2.62
CA THR A 113 10.03 -3.50 4.07
C THR A 113 8.89 -2.78 4.77
N ASP A 114 8.02 -2.12 4.01
CA ASP A 114 6.80 -1.48 4.48
C ASP A 114 5.65 -2.49 4.54
N ILE A 115 5.72 -3.35 5.55
CA ILE A 115 5.01 -4.63 5.66
C ILE A 115 4.00 -4.68 6.82
N VAL A 116 4.03 -3.66 7.71
CA VAL A 116 3.19 -3.69 8.92
C VAL A 116 1.79 -3.19 8.66
N SER A 117 1.65 -2.18 7.79
CA SER A 117 0.34 -1.62 7.41
C SER A 117 -0.10 -2.19 6.06
N PRO A 118 -1.26 -2.87 5.99
CA PRO A 118 -1.82 -3.35 4.73
C PRO A 118 -2.18 -2.18 3.82
N LYS A 119 -2.35 -2.44 2.53
CA LYS A 119 -2.59 -1.42 1.51
C LYS A 119 -4.07 -1.33 1.13
N ASP A 120 -4.47 -0.16 0.68
CA ASP A 120 -5.72 0.06 -0.03
C ASP A 120 -5.41 0.19 -1.54
N LEU A 121 -5.55 -0.92 -2.25
CA LEU A 121 -5.35 -1.01 -3.69
C LEU A 121 -6.66 -0.83 -4.47
N GLY A 122 -7.73 -0.33 -3.84
CA GLY A 122 -9.02 -0.10 -4.48
C GLY A 122 -8.97 0.75 -5.75
N GLU A 123 -7.94 1.56 -5.89
CA GLU A 123 -7.60 2.35 -7.09
C GLU A 123 -6.21 1.96 -7.63
N PHE A 124 -5.86 0.68 -7.58
CA PHE A 124 -4.53 0.17 -7.93
C PHE A 124 -3.42 0.91 -7.13
N LEU A 125 -2.33 1.32 -7.76
CA LEU A 125 -1.24 2.09 -7.16
C LEU A 125 -1.40 3.63 -7.32
N LEU A 126 -2.62 4.12 -7.55
CA LEU A 126 -2.88 5.52 -7.91
C LEU A 126 -3.23 6.41 -6.72
N ARG A 127 -3.54 5.82 -5.56
CA ARG A 127 -3.81 6.57 -4.32
C ARG A 127 -2.61 7.38 -3.87
N ASP A 128 -2.86 8.50 -3.21
CA ASP A 128 -1.81 9.29 -2.59
C ASP A 128 -1.14 8.49 -1.45
N PHE A 129 0.11 8.78 -1.16
CA PHE A 129 0.95 8.03 -0.22
C PHE A 129 0.32 7.86 1.17
N ASP A 130 -0.33 8.91 1.69
CA ASP A 130 -1.02 8.88 2.99
C ASP A 130 -2.32 8.06 2.96
N GLU A 131 -2.86 7.82 1.77
CA GLU A 131 -4.16 7.16 1.57
C GLU A 131 -4.03 5.67 1.22
N ILE A 132 -2.89 5.28 0.64
CA ILE A 132 -2.68 3.89 0.19
C ILE A 132 -2.48 2.91 1.36
N ARG A 133 -2.06 3.38 2.53
CA ARG A 133 -1.89 2.52 3.71
C ARG A 133 -3.13 2.52 4.56
N THR A 134 -3.54 1.34 4.98
CA THR A 134 -4.65 1.16 5.94
C THR A 134 -4.10 1.19 7.36
N GLY A 135 -4.67 2.05 8.21
CA GLY A 135 -4.34 2.03 9.63
C GLY A 135 -4.83 0.75 10.31
N ILE A 136 -4.00 0.18 11.17
CA ILE A 136 -4.25 -1.03 11.94
C ILE A 136 -4.38 -0.73 13.43
N THR A 137 -5.23 -1.45 14.13
CA THR A 137 -5.29 -1.37 15.60
C THR A 137 -4.12 -2.15 16.18
N SER A 138 -3.20 -1.45 16.84
CA SER A 138 -1.97 -2.04 17.35
C SER A 138 -1.46 -1.36 18.62
N LEU A 139 -0.57 -2.04 19.32
CA LEU A 139 0.32 -1.50 20.35
C LEU A 139 1.71 -1.39 19.73
N LYS A 140 2.25 -0.19 19.67
CA LYS A 140 3.62 0.09 19.24
C LYS A 140 4.43 0.66 20.40
N ALA A 141 5.61 0.11 20.65
CA ALA A 141 6.55 0.59 21.65
C ALA A 141 7.89 0.92 21.00
N ASN A 142 8.38 2.13 21.18
CA ASN A 142 9.72 2.56 20.79
C ASN A 142 10.58 2.66 22.06
N TYR A 143 11.66 1.89 22.11
CA TYR A 143 12.63 1.95 23.18
C TYR A 143 13.94 2.54 22.68
N TYR A 144 14.41 3.62 23.31
CA TYR A 144 15.56 4.41 22.89
C TYR A 144 16.84 3.95 23.56
N LEU A 145 17.86 3.62 22.79
CA LEU A 145 19.19 3.16 23.20
C LEU A 145 20.28 4.09 22.66
N GLY A 146 20.38 5.29 23.19
CA GLY A 146 21.23 6.33 22.64
C GLY A 146 20.77 6.73 21.24
N ASP A 147 21.64 6.56 20.23
CA ASP A 147 21.32 6.87 18.83
C ASP A 147 20.56 5.74 18.11
N ASN A 148 20.24 4.66 18.82
CA ASN A 148 19.53 3.53 18.28
C ASN A 148 18.12 3.44 18.88
N THR A 149 17.19 2.80 18.14
CA THR A 149 15.82 2.56 18.59
C THR A 149 15.44 1.10 18.33
N VAL A 150 14.79 0.50 19.31
CA VAL A 150 14.05 -0.77 19.14
C VAL A 150 12.57 -0.44 19.07
N GLU A 151 11.95 -0.72 17.95
CA GLU A 151 10.50 -0.62 17.77
C GLU A 151 9.88 -2.02 17.85
N MET A 152 8.86 -2.18 18.66
CA MET A 152 8.07 -3.41 18.79
C MET A 152 6.63 -3.10 18.45
N VAL A 153 6.01 -3.95 17.63
CA VAL A 153 4.60 -3.82 17.23
C VAL A 153 3.87 -5.11 17.50
N TRP A 154 2.72 -5.01 18.14
CA TRP A 154 1.77 -6.11 18.32
C TRP A 154 0.41 -5.74 17.76
N ILE A 155 -0.12 -6.59 16.88
CA ILE A 155 -1.40 -6.43 16.19
C ILE A 155 -2.33 -7.55 16.65
N PRO A 156 -3.37 -7.26 17.46
CA PRO A 156 -4.26 -8.28 18.01
C PRO A 156 -5.20 -8.91 16.98
N THR A 157 -5.48 -8.20 15.89
CA THR A 157 -6.44 -8.62 14.86
C THR A 157 -5.93 -8.30 13.47
N PHE A 158 -5.87 -9.31 12.62
CA PHE A 158 -5.45 -9.19 11.24
C PHE A 158 -6.37 -8.23 10.44
N THR A 159 -5.78 -7.48 9.54
CA THR A 159 -6.47 -6.60 8.58
C THR A 159 -5.85 -6.84 7.20
N PRO A 160 -6.59 -7.37 6.22
CA PRO A 160 -6.04 -7.64 4.89
C PRO A 160 -5.89 -6.39 4.03
N THR A 161 -5.11 -6.51 2.95
CA THR A 161 -5.11 -5.55 1.82
C THR A 161 -6.53 -5.39 1.27
N ILE A 162 -6.94 -4.14 1.03
CA ILE A 162 -8.20 -3.82 0.36
C ILE A 162 -7.97 -3.92 -1.14
N MET A 163 -8.64 -4.87 -1.77
CA MET A 163 -8.60 -5.09 -3.21
C MET A 163 -9.66 -4.25 -3.93
N PRO A 164 -9.49 -3.95 -5.24
CA PRO A 164 -10.52 -3.30 -6.04
C PRO A 164 -11.84 -4.08 -6.00
N ASN A 165 -12.96 -3.36 -5.99
CA ASN A 165 -14.27 -3.98 -6.13
C ASN A 165 -14.38 -4.68 -7.49
N GLU A 166 -15.09 -5.80 -7.59
CA GLU A 166 -15.24 -6.60 -8.81
C GLU A 166 -15.76 -5.79 -10.03
N THR A 167 -16.53 -4.73 -9.79
CA THR A 167 -17.06 -3.85 -10.84
C THR A 167 -16.16 -2.65 -11.13
N SER A 168 -15.03 -2.52 -10.43
CA SER A 168 -14.08 -1.42 -10.63
C SER A 168 -13.27 -1.65 -11.91
N ILE A 169 -12.96 -0.57 -12.62
CA ILE A 169 -11.99 -0.59 -13.73
C ILE A 169 -10.60 -1.07 -13.30
N TRP A 170 -10.30 -1.05 -11.99
CA TRP A 170 -9.06 -1.53 -11.40
C TRP A 170 -9.12 -2.99 -10.94
N SER A 171 -10.27 -3.66 -11.14
CA SER A 171 -10.40 -5.08 -10.80
C SER A 171 -9.62 -5.94 -11.78
N ARG A 172 -8.81 -6.85 -11.23
CA ARG A 172 -8.07 -7.84 -12.01
C ARG A 172 -8.50 -9.23 -11.57
N ILE A 173 -9.48 -9.77 -12.27
CA ILE A 173 -9.88 -11.17 -12.11
C ILE A 173 -9.18 -11.95 -13.22
N PRO A 174 -8.32 -12.94 -12.90
CA PRO A 174 -7.68 -13.77 -13.92
C PRO A 174 -8.74 -14.47 -14.81
N GLU A 175 -8.48 -14.56 -16.09
CA GLU A 175 -9.31 -15.33 -17.00
C GLU A 175 -9.11 -16.82 -16.77
N PHE A 176 -10.20 -17.55 -16.64
CA PHE A 176 -10.19 -18.99 -16.49
C PHE A 176 -10.96 -19.66 -17.63
N PRO A 177 -10.52 -20.83 -18.09
CA PRO A 177 -11.18 -21.54 -19.18
C PRO A 177 -12.56 -22.11 -18.81
N LEU A 178 -12.96 -22.05 -17.53
CA LEU A 178 -14.21 -22.55 -16.99
C LEU A 178 -14.91 -21.46 -16.17
N PRO A 179 -16.23 -21.54 -16.03
CA PRO A 179 -16.99 -20.63 -15.13
C PRO A 179 -16.45 -20.67 -13.70
N ILE A 180 -16.33 -19.49 -13.09
CA ILE A 180 -15.79 -19.35 -11.72
C ILE A 180 -16.93 -19.09 -10.72
N THR A 181 -16.71 -19.57 -9.48
CA THR A 181 -17.50 -19.24 -8.30
C THR A 181 -16.56 -18.85 -7.18
N ILE A 182 -16.73 -17.67 -6.59
CA ILE A 182 -15.89 -17.20 -5.49
C ILE A 182 -16.50 -17.66 -4.17
N ASP A 183 -15.70 -18.29 -3.32
CA ASP A 183 -16.05 -18.74 -1.97
C ASP A 183 -15.18 -18.01 -0.94
N GLU A 184 -15.69 -16.95 -0.35
CA GLU A 184 -15.01 -16.14 0.67
C GLU A 184 -15.13 -16.68 2.11
N SER A 185 -15.72 -17.87 2.30
CA SER A 185 -15.99 -18.40 3.64
C SER A 185 -14.77 -18.61 4.51
N GLN A 186 -13.57 -18.72 3.92
CA GLN A 186 -12.28 -18.92 4.61
C GLN A 186 -11.36 -17.70 4.56
N LYS A 187 -11.81 -16.58 4.00
CA LYS A 187 -11.02 -15.36 3.87
C LYS A 187 -10.80 -14.66 5.21
N GLU A 188 -11.77 -14.74 6.12
CA GLU A 188 -11.69 -14.05 7.40
C GLU A 188 -10.81 -14.82 8.41
N ILE A 189 -9.82 -14.15 8.97
CA ILE A 189 -9.03 -14.65 10.09
C ILE A 189 -9.72 -14.26 11.40
N PRO A 190 -10.14 -15.23 12.24
CA PRO A 190 -10.82 -14.91 13.49
C PRO A 190 -9.95 -14.08 14.44
N GLY A 191 -10.52 -13.04 15.06
CA GLY A 191 -9.83 -12.20 16.04
C GLY A 191 -9.58 -12.94 17.35
N ARG A 192 -8.52 -13.74 17.39
CA ARG A 192 -8.04 -14.53 18.54
C ARG A 192 -6.58 -14.23 18.80
N LEU A 193 -6.13 -14.39 20.06
CA LEU A 193 -4.75 -14.13 20.44
C LEU A 193 -3.74 -14.97 19.64
N GLU A 194 -4.08 -16.21 19.31
CA GLU A 194 -3.27 -17.11 18.49
C GLU A 194 -3.05 -16.62 17.04
N ASN A 195 -3.92 -15.74 16.56
CA ASN A 195 -3.90 -15.15 15.23
C ASN A 195 -3.33 -13.72 15.23
N SER A 196 -2.77 -13.27 16.36
CA SER A 196 -2.13 -11.96 16.44
C SER A 196 -0.82 -11.95 15.67
N GLU A 197 -0.42 -10.76 15.22
CA GLU A 197 0.83 -10.52 14.51
C GLU A 197 1.82 -9.78 15.41
N GLY A 198 3.10 -9.99 15.17
CA GLY A 198 4.14 -9.36 15.96
C GLY A 198 5.37 -9.03 15.14
N PHE A 199 5.91 -7.83 15.35
CA PHE A 199 7.05 -7.32 14.61
C PHE A 199 8.05 -6.66 15.56
N ILE A 200 9.31 -6.73 15.18
CA ILE A 200 10.41 -6.02 15.85
C ILE A 200 11.32 -5.38 14.81
N LYS A 201 11.72 -4.14 15.05
CA LYS A 201 12.68 -3.41 14.24
C LYS A 201 13.74 -2.77 15.12
N PHE A 202 14.99 -2.91 14.72
CA PHE A 202 16.13 -2.18 15.27
C PHE A 202 16.61 -1.18 14.22
N SER A 203 16.69 0.08 14.58
CA SER A 203 17.18 1.14 13.72
C SER A 203 18.32 1.88 14.38
N GLY A 204 19.31 2.26 13.58
CA GLY A 204 20.47 3.03 14.03
C GLY A 204 20.94 3.97 12.94
N MET A 205 21.66 5.00 13.38
CA MET A 205 22.25 6.02 12.51
C MET A 205 23.73 6.19 12.85
N SER A 206 24.55 6.25 11.82
CA SER A 206 25.96 6.57 11.92
C SER A 206 26.29 7.72 10.98
N SER A 207 27.51 8.23 11.04
CA SER A 207 27.98 9.32 10.14
C SER A 207 27.97 8.96 8.65
N LEU A 208 27.89 7.68 8.31
CA LEU A 208 27.96 7.20 6.93
C LEU A 208 26.76 6.40 6.50
N LEU A 209 26.00 5.85 7.43
CA LEU A 209 24.97 4.85 7.15
C LEU A 209 23.84 4.94 8.14
N ASP A 210 22.61 5.10 7.64
CA ASP A 210 21.40 4.80 8.36
C ASP A 210 20.98 3.38 8.03
N TYR A 211 20.63 2.59 9.03
CA TYR A 211 20.26 1.19 8.84
C TYR A 211 19.11 0.75 9.71
N GLU A 212 18.39 -0.24 9.21
CA GLU A 212 17.28 -0.90 9.91
C GLU A 212 17.40 -2.42 9.71
N ILE A 213 17.08 -3.18 10.75
CA ILE A 213 16.96 -4.63 10.71
C ILE A 213 15.62 -4.97 11.36
N MET A 214 14.86 -5.86 10.76
CA MET A 214 13.52 -6.18 11.21
C MET A 214 13.18 -7.67 11.07
N ALA A 215 12.23 -8.11 11.87
CA ALA A 215 11.65 -9.44 11.78
C ALA A 215 10.19 -9.39 12.23
N GLY A 216 9.39 -10.34 11.76
CA GLY A 216 7.99 -10.44 12.16
C GLY A 216 7.35 -11.77 11.84
N VAL A 217 6.24 -12.02 12.52
CA VAL A 217 5.28 -13.09 12.19
C VAL A 217 3.96 -12.41 11.88
N MET A 218 3.42 -12.69 10.71
CA MET A 218 2.24 -12.03 10.18
C MET A 218 1.37 -12.99 9.38
N TRP A 219 0.18 -12.55 9.06
CA TRP A 219 -0.61 -13.13 7.99
C TRP A 219 -0.23 -12.45 6.67
N ASP A 220 -0.26 -13.20 5.58
CA ASP A 220 -0.09 -12.65 4.25
C ASP A 220 -1.25 -11.68 3.95
N ASP A 221 -0.95 -10.40 3.77
CA ASP A 221 -1.95 -9.37 3.50
C ASP A 221 -2.72 -9.64 2.19
N ASP A 222 -2.04 -10.30 1.23
CA ASP A 222 -2.60 -10.68 -0.06
C ASP A 222 -3.00 -12.15 -0.04
N PRO A 223 -4.30 -12.50 -0.20
CA PRO A 223 -4.74 -13.89 -0.12
C PRO A 223 -4.22 -14.71 -1.31
N THR A 224 -3.84 -15.95 -1.05
CA THR A 224 -3.58 -16.93 -2.10
C THR A 224 -4.91 -17.52 -2.58
N LEU A 225 -5.12 -17.60 -3.89
CA LEU A 225 -6.30 -18.22 -4.47
C LEU A 225 -6.17 -19.74 -4.45
N HIS A 226 -6.98 -20.40 -3.63
CA HIS A 226 -7.17 -21.84 -3.65
C HIS A 226 -8.22 -22.18 -4.70
N ILE A 227 -7.83 -22.90 -5.75
CA ILE A 227 -8.69 -23.21 -6.89
C ILE A 227 -9.06 -24.68 -6.85
N VAL A 228 -10.34 -24.98 -6.80
CA VAL A 228 -10.86 -26.35 -6.77
C VAL A 228 -11.81 -26.58 -7.94
N PRO A 229 -11.59 -27.60 -8.79
CA PRO A 229 -12.51 -27.96 -9.86
C PRO A 229 -13.87 -28.40 -9.33
N ILE A 230 -14.93 -27.91 -9.94
CA ILE A 230 -16.32 -28.35 -9.66
C ILE A 230 -16.61 -29.54 -10.57
N ILE A 231 -16.69 -30.73 -9.97
CA ILE A 231 -17.03 -31.98 -10.65
C ILE A 231 -18.35 -32.53 -10.11
N THR A 232 -19.08 -33.27 -10.92
CA THR A 232 -20.30 -33.98 -10.50
C THR A 232 -20.03 -35.49 -10.47
N VAL A 233 -20.83 -36.23 -9.67
CA VAL A 233 -20.67 -37.68 -9.54
C VAL A 233 -20.80 -38.41 -10.89
N ASP A 234 -21.64 -37.88 -11.77
CA ASP A 234 -21.94 -38.47 -13.07
C ASP A 234 -21.03 -37.99 -14.20
N ASN A 235 -20.24 -36.94 -13.94
CA ASN A 235 -19.30 -36.38 -14.93
C ASN A 235 -18.01 -35.95 -14.25
N PRO A 236 -16.90 -36.69 -14.41
CA PRO A 236 -15.60 -36.35 -13.83
C PRO A 236 -14.91 -35.15 -14.53
N THR A 237 -15.42 -34.68 -15.68
CA THR A 237 -14.89 -33.48 -16.33
C THR A 237 -15.32 -32.24 -15.55
N PRO A 238 -14.39 -31.34 -15.21
CA PRO A 238 -14.73 -30.11 -14.52
C PRO A 238 -15.74 -29.26 -15.29
N THR A 239 -16.79 -28.80 -14.62
CA THR A 239 -17.82 -27.91 -15.18
C THR A 239 -17.66 -26.46 -14.72
N GLY A 240 -16.77 -26.21 -13.78
CA GLY A 240 -16.48 -24.89 -13.23
C GLY A 240 -15.30 -24.96 -12.26
N LEU A 241 -14.92 -23.80 -11.73
CA LEU A 241 -13.88 -23.63 -10.72
C LEU A 241 -14.43 -22.90 -9.51
N ARG A 242 -14.11 -23.36 -8.31
CA ARG A 242 -14.32 -22.65 -7.07
C ARG A 242 -13.02 -22.00 -6.67
N LEU A 243 -13.03 -20.69 -6.48
CA LEU A 243 -11.90 -19.87 -6.05
C LEU A 243 -12.12 -19.46 -4.61
N SER A 244 -11.23 -19.85 -3.72
CA SER A 244 -11.27 -19.49 -2.30
C SER A 244 -10.03 -18.65 -1.96
N PRO A 245 -10.16 -17.34 -1.73
CA PRO A 245 -9.04 -16.52 -1.25
C PRO A 245 -8.75 -16.87 0.21
N ILE A 246 -7.53 -17.30 0.52
CA ILE A 246 -7.10 -17.73 1.86
C ILE A 246 -5.79 -17.03 2.23
N HIS A 247 -5.75 -16.45 3.43
CA HIS A 247 -4.54 -15.86 4.00
C HIS A 247 -3.74 -16.91 4.74
N HIS A 248 -2.43 -16.92 4.57
CA HIS A 248 -1.49 -17.84 5.23
C HIS A 248 -0.55 -17.09 6.16
N GLN A 249 -0.05 -17.76 7.21
CA GLN A 249 0.95 -17.16 8.07
C GLN A 249 2.31 -17.13 7.38
N LEU A 250 3.02 -16.03 7.56
CA LEU A 250 4.37 -15.80 7.07
C LEU A 250 5.30 -15.43 8.23
N THR A 251 6.53 -15.85 8.13
CA THR A 251 7.63 -15.29 8.93
C THR A 251 8.53 -14.51 8.00
N LEU A 252 8.96 -13.34 8.44
CA LEU A 252 9.84 -12.51 7.64
C LEU A 252 11.04 -12.02 8.43
N MET A 253 12.12 -11.77 7.71
CA MET A 253 13.29 -11.05 8.16
C MET A 253 13.69 -10.04 7.07
N GLY A 254 14.10 -8.85 7.46
CA GLY A 254 14.46 -7.83 6.49
C GLY A 254 15.34 -6.74 7.05
N GLY A 255 15.66 -5.80 6.20
CA GLY A 255 16.40 -4.61 6.58
C GLY A 255 16.50 -3.60 5.45
N SER A 256 16.92 -2.42 5.81
CA SER A 256 17.17 -1.32 4.88
C SER A 256 18.41 -0.54 5.25
N PHE A 257 18.98 0.15 4.29
CA PHE A 257 20.06 1.10 4.51
C PHE A 257 19.92 2.32 3.59
N SER A 258 20.52 3.43 4.04
CA SER A 258 20.69 4.63 3.24
C SER A 258 22.04 5.25 3.56
N SER A 259 22.80 5.68 2.54
CA SER A 259 24.11 6.27 2.67
C SER A 259 24.30 7.42 1.68
N GLU A 260 24.82 8.55 2.15
CA GLU A 260 25.21 9.66 1.29
C GLU A 260 26.68 9.55 0.85
N LEU A 261 26.89 9.51 -0.46
CA LEU A 261 28.21 9.35 -1.08
C LEU A 261 28.44 10.47 -2.11
N GLY A 262 29.02 11.60 -1.68
CA GLY A 262 29.41 12.66 -2.60
C GLY A 262 28.27 13.31 -3.40
N GLY A 263 27.12 13.50 -2.79
CA GLY A 263 25.93 14.09 -3.42
C GLY A 263 25.03 13.06 -4.12
N LEU A 264 25.38 11.78 -4.02
CA LEU A 264 24.56 10.66 -4.42
C LEU A 264 24.06 9.95 -3.16
N ILE A 265 22.77 9.66 -3.07
CA ILE A 265 22.22 8.85 -1.99
C ILE A 265 22.00 7.44 -2.52
N LEU A 266 22.73 6.48 -1.95
CA LEU A 266 22.53 5.06 -2.20
C LEU A 266 21.60 4.49 -1.15
N ARG A 267 20.58 3.73 -1.55
CA ARG A 267 19.68 3.07 -0.64
C ARG A 267 19.39 1.63 -1.08
N GLY A 268 19.09 0.79 -0.13
CA GLY A 268 18.68 -0.58 -0.37
C GLY A 268 17.70 -1.06 0.69
N GLU A 269 16.81 -1.92 0.28
CA GLU A 269 15.87 -2.64 1.15
C GLU A 269 15.83 -4.09 0.74
N GLY A 270 15.57 -4.98 1.69
CA GLY A 270 15.36 -6.38 1.40
C GLY A 270 14.55 -7.06 2.50
N ALA A 271 13.69 -7.95 2.09
CA ALA A 271 12.92 -8.82 2.97
C ALA A 271 12.95 -10.26 2.44
N TYR A 272 13.15 -11.20 3.34
CA TYR A 272 13.10 -12.63 3.11
C TYR A 272 11.84 -13.17 3.79
N TYR A 273 10.98 -13.79 3.04
CA TYR A 273 9.69 -14.31 3.48
C TYR A 273 9.72 -15.84 3.46
N MET A 274 9.27 -16.44 4.55
CA MET A 274 9.18 -17.89 4.72
C MET A 274 7.72 -18.31 4.79
N GLY A 275 7.38 -19.39 4.08
CA GLY A 275 6.06 -20.03 4.15
C GLY A 275 5.01 -19.46 3.20
N LYS A 276 5.40 -18.72 2.13
CA LYS A 276 4.45 -18.21 1.12
C LYS A 276 3.88 -19.36 0.30
N GLN A 277 2.55 -19.33 0.14
CA GLN A 277 1.86 -20.26 -0.76
C GLN A 277 1.75 -19.66 -2.16
N PHE A 278 2.20 -20.39 -3.15
CA PHE A 278 2.12 -20.03 -4.57
C PHE A 278 1.15 -20.95 -5.30
N SER A 279 0.31 -20.39 -6.17
CA SER A 279 -0.53 -21.16 -7.07
C SER A 279 0.34 -21.90 -8.08
N ALA A 280 0.06 -23.18 -8.29
CA ALA A 280 0.82 -24.03 -9.19
C ALA A 280 -0.11 -24.82 -10.12
N LEU A 281 0.34 -25.04 -11.35
CA LEU A 281 -0.35 -25.84 -12.36
C LEU A 281 -0.41 -27.30 -11.91
N ASN A 282 -1.54 -27.95 -12.16
CA ASN A 282 -1.73 -29.37 -11.88
C ASN A 282 -1.84 -30.15 -13.21
N PRO A 283 -0.80 -30.90 -13.60
CA PRO A 283 -0.83 -31.67 -14.85
C PRO A 283 -1.95 -32.71 -14.92
N GLU A 284 -2.37 -33.24 -13.77
CA GLU A 284 -3.47 -34.22 -13.69
C GLU A 284 -4.85 -33.58 -13.85
N GLN A 285 -4.94 -32.26 -13.73
CA GLN A 285 -6.17 -31.47 -13.81
C GLN A 285 -6.14 -30.44 -14.95
N MET A 286 -5.78 -30.87 -16.16
CA MET A 286 -5.78 -30.04 -17.38
C MET A 286 -4.82 -28.83 -17.29
N ASN A 287 -3.74 -28.92 -16.55
CA ASN A 287 -2.84 -27.81 -16.25
C ASN A 287 -3.56 -26.58 -15.65
N LEU A 288 -4.64 -26.79 -14.91
CA LEU A 288 -5.28 -25.72 -14.14
C LEU A 288 -4.43 -25.38 -12.90
N PRO A 289 -4.42 -24.12 -12.42
CA PRO A 289 -3.66 -23.71 -11.24
C PRO A 289 -4.35 -24.16 -9.93
N THR A 290 -4.59 -25.47 -9.79
CA THR A 290 -5.33 -26.08 -8.69
C THR A 290 -4.43 -26.66 -7.59
N SER A 291 -3.12 -26.59 -7.75
CA SER A 291 -2.12 -26.98 -6.74
C SER A 291 -1.55 -25.75 -6.03
N LEU A 292 -1.00 -25.97 -4.87
CA LEU A 292 -0.28 -24.97 -4.09
C LEU A 292 1.10 -25.52 -3.74
N LEU A 293 2.10 -24.67 -3.84
CA LEU A 293 3.46 -24.97 -3.44
C LEU A 293 3.92 -23.91 -2.42
N GLU A 294 4.38 -24.39 -1.27
CA GLU A 294 4.99 -23.53 -0.27
C GLU A 294 6.45 -23.29 -0.64
N LYS A 295 6.82 -22.03 -0.76
CA LYS A 295 8.17 -21.58 -1.08
C LYS A 295 8.53 -20.34 -0.28
N ASP A 296 9.81 -20.19 -0.03
CA ASP A 296 10.36 -18.94 0.46
C ASP A 296 10.65 -18.01 -0.71
N TYR A 297 10.63 -16.71 -0.47
CA TYR A 297 11.03 -15.75 -1.47
C TYR A 297 11.77 -14.56 -0.87
N ALA A 298 12.61 -13.96 -1.68
CA ALA A 298 13.28 -12.69 -1.38
C ALA A 298 12.65 -11.56 -2.19
N HIS A 299 12.42 -10.41 -1.57
CA HIS A 299 11.98 -9.20 -2.24
C HIS A 299 12.93 -8.07 -1.85
N TYR A 300 13.62 -7.46 -2.80
CA TYR A 300 14.63 -6.48 -2.51
C TYR A 300 14.72 -5.40 -3.59
N LEU A 301 15.27 -4.26 -3.19
CA LEU A 301 15.61 -3.17 -4.09
C LEU A 301 17.01 -2.61 -3.80
N ILE A 302 17.57 -2.02 -4.83
CA ILE A 302 18.69 -1.08 -4.74
C ILE A 302 18.33 0.16 -5.54
N GLY A 303 18.58 1.33 -4.98
CA GLY A 303 18.22 2.61 -5.60
C GLY A 303 19.22 3.71 -5.33
N THR A 304 19.15 4.74 -6.13
CA THR A 304 19.99 5.92 -5.99
C THR A 304 19.21 7.19 -6.30
N ASP A 305 19.47 8.22 -5.47
CA ASP A 305 18.97 9.57 -5.68
C ASP A 305 20.15 10.50 -5.95
N PHE A 306 19.97 11.41 -6.91
CA PHE A 306 20.96 12.43 -7.24
C PHE A 306 20.28 13.67 -7.84
N SER A 307 20.99 14.77 -7.86
CA SER A 307 20.51 16.02 -8.45
C SER A 307 21.43 16.50 -9.55
N ILE A 308 20.86 16.94 -10.66
CA ILE A 308 21.55 17.64 -11.74
C ILE A 308 20.97 19.05 -11.84
N GLY A 309 21.73 20.03 -11.40
CA GLY A 309 21.21 21.39 -11.23
C GLY A 309 20.09 21.42 -10.20
N THR A 310 18.91 21.88 -10.61
CA THR A 310 17.69 21.93 -9.77
C THR A 310 16.74 20.75 -9.98
N THR A 311 17.12 19.77 -10.79
CA THR A 311 16.31 18.57 -11.04
C THR A 311 16.80 17.43 -10.17
N ARG A 312 15.92 16.88 -9.33
CA ARG A 312 16.16 15.65 -8.57
C ARG A 312 15.75 14.45 -9.41
N PHE A 313 16.59 13.43 -9.38
CA PHE A 313 16.35 12.13 -9.99
C PHE A 313 16.41 11.04 -8.93
N SER A 314 15.57 10.03 -9.08
CA SER A 314 15.61 8.78 -8.34
C SER A 314 15.43 7.63 -9.32
N THR A 315 16.20 6.56 -9.14
CA THR A 315 15.99 5.30 -9.86
C THR A 315 16.20 4.13 -8.92
N GLN A 316 15.37 3.09 -9.08
CA GLN A 316 15.43 1.88 -8.27
C GLN A 316 15.27 0.66 -9.16
N PHE A 317 16.05 -0.38 -8.88
CA PHE A 317 15.85 -1.73 -9.39
C PHE A 317 15.27 -2.57 -8.26
N ILE A 318 14.18 -3.27 -8.54
CA ILE A 318 13.42 -4.09 -7.62
C ILE A 318 13.35 -5.50 -8.18
N GLN A 319 13.58 -6.50 -7.34
CA GLN A 319 13.44 -7.90 -7.72
C GLN A 319 12.72 -8.68 -6.63
N ARG A 320 11.75 -9.50 -7.04
CA ARG A 320 11.20 -10.59 -6.25
C ARG A 320 11.71 -11.90 -6.82
N ALA A 321 12.34 -12.73 -5.98
CA ALA A 321 12.91 -14.01 -6.36
C ALA A 321 12.29 -15.14 -5.53
N ILE A 322 11.64 -16.10 -6.17
CA ILE A 322 11.12 -17.31 -5.53
C ILE A 322 12.27 -18.30 -5.42
N LEU A 323 12.52 -18.80 -4.21
CA LEU A 323 13.63 -19.72 -3.97
C LEU A 323 13.18 -21.17 -4.15
N ASP A 324 14.12 -22.04 -4.53
CA ASP A 324 13.83 -23.44 -4.87
C ASP A 324 12.62 -23.54 -5.83
N TYR A 325 12.66 -22.71 -6.87
CA TYR A 325 11.57 -22.56 -7.84
C TYR A 325 11.16 -23.89 -8.46
N ASP A 326 9.88 -24.02 -8.76
CA ASP A 326 9.30 -25.17 -9.46
C ASP A 326 8.55 -24.65 -10.70
N ASP A 327 8.84 -25.21 -11.86
CA ASP A 327 8.26 -24.80 -13.16
C ASP A 327 6.72 -24.88 -13.21
N LEU A 328 6.10 -25.53 -12.24
CA LEU A 328 4.64 -25.55 -12.12
C LEU A 328 4.06 -24.30 -11.46
N ILE A 329 4.86 -23.46 -10.81
CA ILE A 329 4.41 -22.21 -10.21
C ILE A 329 3.96 -21.26 -11.32
N VAL A 330 2.81 -20.62 -11.11
CA VAL A 330 2.22 -19.67 -12.08
C VAL A 330 3.01 -18.37 -12.17
N GLN A 331 3.57 -17.93 -11.03
CA GLN A 331 4.37 -16.72 -10.96
C GLN A 331 5.78 -16.96 -11.51
N GLU A 332 6.39 -15.91 -12.06
CA GLU A 332 7.78 -15.93 -12.50
C GLU A 332 8.75 -16.20 -11.36
N GLU A 333 9.82 -16.97 -11.61
CA GLU A 333 10.92 -17.17 -10.66
C GLU A 333 11.52 -15.85 -10.20
N LEU A 334 11.84 -14.97 -11.17
CA LEU A 334 12.39 -13.63 -10.96
C LEU A 334 11.43 -12.60 -11.58
N ASP A 335 10.82 -11.79 -10.74
CA ASP A 335 10.00 -10.65 -11.17
C ASP A 335 10.78 -9.36 -10.96
N ASN A 336 11.07 -8.67 -12.05
CA ASN A 336 11.97 -7.53 -12.10
C ASN A 336 11.21 -6.27 -12.48
N THR A 337 11.34 -5.24 -11.67
CA THR A 337 10.73 -3.93 -11.91
C THR A 337 11.77 -2.82 -11.71
N MET A 338 11.71 -1.78 -12.53
CA MET A 338 12.43 -0.54 -12.29
C MET A 338 11.45 0.60 -12.00
N THR A 339 11.86 1.53 -11.14
CA THR A 339 11.17 2.81 -11.00
C THR A 339 12.12 3.94 -11.36
N PHE A 340 11.53 5.03 -11.84
CA PHE A 340 12.25 6.27 -12.06
C PHE A 340 11.40 7.46 -11.62
N LEU A 341 12.06 8.47 -11.08
CA LEU A 341 11.49 9.75 -10.71
C LEU A 341 12.38 10.87 -11.24
N ALA A 342 11.80 11.86 -11.89
CA ALA A 342 12.40 13.14 -12.15
C ALA A 342 11.49 14.23 -11.61
N ASN A 343 12.00 15.11 -10.76
CA ASN A 343 11.24 16.18 -10.14
C ASN A 343 11.99 17.49 -10.26
N ARG A 344 11.30 18.55 -10.67
CA ARG A 344 11.87 19.89 -10.78
C ARG A 344 10.87 20.96 -10.41
N THR A 345 11.33 21.91 -9.59
CA THR A 345 10.56 23.09 -9.20
C THR A 345 10.95 24.33 -10.03
N PHE A 346 9.98 25.19 -10.24
CA PHE A 346 10.07 26.43 -11.00
C PHE A 346 9.32 27.56 -10.27
N LEU A 347 9.43 28.79 -10.76
CA LEU A 347 8.68 29.94 -10.28
C LEU A 347 8.79 30.13 -8.76
N GLN A 348 10.00 30.08 -8.20
CA GLN A 348 10.24 30.17 -6.75
C GLN A 348 9.52 29.05 -5.96
N GLU A 349 9.58 27.83 -6.50
CA GLU A 349 9.01 26.62 -5.91
C GLU A 349 7.48 26.51 -5.94
N THR A 350 6.78 27.45 -6.57
CA THR A 350 5.32 27.37 -6.69
C THR A 350 4.82 26.44 -7.80
N LEU A 351 5.70 26.05 -8.74
CA LEU A 351 5.36 25.15 -9.83
C LEU A 351 6.29 23.93 -9.78
N THR A 352 5.72 22.74 -9.65
CA THR A 352 6.46 21.48 -9.64
C THR A 352 6.08 20.62 -10.83
N LEU A 353 7.07 20.23 -11.63
CA LEU A 353 6.94 19.22 -12.67
C LEU A 353 7.54 17.91 -12.17
N GLN A 354 6.76 16.85 -12.22
CA GLN A 354 7.18 15.51 -11.85
C GLN A 354 6.88 14.52 -12.96
N LEU A 355 7.83 13.63 -13.19
CA LEU A 355 7.66 12.43 -14.00
C LEU A 355 8.03 11.25 -13.13
N PHE A 356 7.06 10.40 -12.83
CA PHE A 356 7.27 9.15 -12.10
C PHE A 356 6.85 7.98 -12.99
N GLY A 357 7.52 6.84 -12.87
CA GLY A 357 7.13 5.66 -13.63
C GLY A 357 7.64 4.36 -13.06
N TYR A 358 6.95 3.30 -13.45
CA TYR A 358 7.32 1.90 -13.27
C TYR A 358 7.55 1.26 -14.62
N VAL A 359 8.52 0.35 -14.69
CA VAL A 359 8.80 -0.48 -15.86
C VAL A 359 8.95 -1.92 -15.39
N GLY A 360 8.04 -2.79 -15.79
CA GLY A 360 8.15 -4.22 -15.60
C GLY A 360 9.08 -4.81 -16.68
N LEU A 361 10.22 -5.37 -16.24
CA LEU A 361 11.25 -5.83 -17.16
C LEU A 361 10.96 -7.21 -17.76
N ASN A 362 10.14 -8.01 -17.09
CA ASN A 362 9.78 -9.35 -17.56
C ASN A 362 8.81 -9.30 -18.76
N ASN A 363 7.83 -8.40 -18.69
CA ASN A 363 6.78 -8.27 -19.71
C ASN A 363 6.94 -7.02 -20.57
N GLU A 364 7.97 -6.19 -20.30
CA GLU A 364 8.22 -4.92 -20.97
C GLU A 364 7.00 -3.98 -20.95
N ASP A 365 6.28 -4.01 -19.81
CA ASP A 365 5.12 -3.16 -19.55
C ASP A 365 5.51 -1.96 -18.69
N ALA A 366 4.66 -0.93 -18.62
CA ALA A 366 4.99 0.26 -17.85
C ALA A 366 3.74 1.00 -17.34
N LEU A 367 3.92 1.79 -16.27
CA LEU A 367 3.02 2.84 -15.84
C LEU A 367 3.79 4.16 -15.75
N ILE A 368 3.42 5.15 -16.56
CA ILE A 368 4.06 6.46 -16.64
C ILE A 368 3.11 7.52 -16.09
N ARG A 369 3.57 8.31 -15.11
CA ARG A 369 2.76 9.27 -14.35
C ARG A 369 3.37 10.68 -14.39
N PRO A 370 3.21 11.44 -15.48
CA PRO A 370 3.54 12.86 -15.51
C PRO A 370 2.54 13.67 -14.67
N SER A 371 3.03 14.63 -13.90
CA SER A 371 2.17 15.58 -13.18
C SER A 371 2.79 16.96 -13.08
N LEU A 372 1.91 17.94 -13.00
CA LEU A 372 2.21 19.35 -12.80
C LEU A 372 1.42 19.84 -11.60
N THR A 373 2.10 20.29 -10.57
CA THR A 373 1.51 20.87 -9.36
C THR A 373 1.77 22.35 -9.34
N TYR A 374 0.73 23.15 -9.07
CA TYR A 374 0.82 24.59 -8.93
C TYR A 374 0.22 25.04 -7.60
N ASP A 375 1.06 25.64 -6.75
CA ASP A 375 0.65 26.27 -5.49
C ASP A 375 0.16 27.70 -5.80
N LEU A 376 -1.16 27.85 -5.90
CA LEU A 376 -1.81 29.12 -6.26
C LEU A 376 -1.75 30.12 -5.12
N ALA A 377 -1.90 29.66 -3.89
CA ALA A 377 -1.83 30.44 -2.64
C ALA A 377 -1.54 29.49 -1.47
N ASP A 378 -1.28 30.05 -0.28
CA ASP A 378 -1.07 29.28 0.93
C ASP A 378 -2.22 28.28 1.15
N GLY A 379 -1.87 27.00 1.18
CA GLY A 379 -2.79 25.90 1.33
C GLY A 379 -3.61 25.55 0.09
N PHE A 380 -3.55 26.32 -1.01
CA PHE A 380 -4.34 26.08 -2.21
C PHE A 380 -3.48 25.53 -3.35
N GLU A 381 -3.68 24.28 -3.71
CA GLU A 381 -2.92 23.53 -4.71
C GLU A 381 -3.83 23.04 -5.84
N ILE A 382 -3.32 23.14 -7.06
CA ILE A 382 -3.91 22.53 -8.26
C ILE A 382 -2.89 21.58 -8.84
N LEU A 383 -3.25 20.31 -9.01
CA LEU A 383 -2.44 19.29 -9.63
C LEU A 383 -3.16 18.77 -10.88
N ALA A 384 -2.48 18.75 -12.00
CA ALA A 384 -2.92 18.08 -13.22
C ALA A 384 -1.93 17.00 -13.60
N GLY A 385 -2.41 15.85 -14.05
CA GLY A 385 -1.55 14.71 -14.39
C GLY A 385 -2.21 13.71 -15.30
N ALA A 386 -1.45 12.70 -15.67
CA ALA A 386 -1.92 11.53 -16.39
C ALA A 386 -1.38 10.25 -15.76
N ASN A 387 -2.10 9.15 -15.94
CA ASN A 387 -1.61 7.80 -15.73
C ASN A 387 -1.71 7.10 -17.08
N ILE A 388 -0.56 6.67 -17.59
CA ILE A 388 -0.41 6.07 -18.91
C ILE A 388 0.12 4.67 -18.70
N PHE A 389 -0.69 3.68 -19.06
CA PHE A 389 -0.35 2.27 -18.98
C PHE A 389 0.16 1.80 -20.36
N VAL A 390 1.23 1.05 -20.36
CA VAL A 390 1.86 0.57 -21.60
C VAL A 390 1.93 -0.94 -21.55
N LYS A 391 1.38 -1.58 -22.57
CA LYS A 391 1.43 -3.01 -22.79
C LYS A 391 2.41 -3.33 -23.91
N ASN A 392 3.18 -4.38 -23.75
CA ASN A 392 3.93 -4.96 -24.85
C ASN A 392 3.04 -5.98 -25.59
N GLU A 393 2.69 -5.68 -26.83
CA GLU A 393 1.84 -6.56 -27.68
C GLU A 393 2.54 -7.87 -28.10
N GLU A 394 3.87 -7.95 -27.98
CA GLU A 394 4.65 -9.15 -28.30
C GLU A 394 4.83 -10.07 -27.08
N SER A 395 4.48 -9.60 -25.87
CA SER A 395 4.56 -10.40 -24.64
C SER A 395 3.42 -11.41 -24.56
N GLU A 396 3.72 -12.62 -24.10
CA GLU A 396 2.72 -13.67 -23.85
C GLU A 396 1.72 -13.29 -22.74
N THR A 397 2.15 -12.44 -21.81
CA THR A 397 1.31 -11.93 -20.71
C THR A 397 1.32 -10.40 -20.70
N ALA A 398 0.22 -9.80 -20.30
CA ALA A 398 0.10 -8.34 -20.25
C ALA A 398 0.98 -7.67 -19.17
N GLY A 399 1.52 -8.43 -18.23
CA GLY A 399 2.23 -7.90 -17.08
C GLY A 399 1.31 -7.21 -16.06
N LEU A 400 1.92 -6.56 -15.05
CA LEU A 400 1.17 -5.89 -13.99
C LEU A 400 0.50 -4.60 -14.49
N PHE A 401 1.23 -3.80 -15.27
CA PHE A 401 0.77 -2.49 -15.74
C PHE A 401 0.04 -2.59 -17.07
N GLY A 402 0.55 -3.39 -18.00
CA GLY A 402 -0.05 -3.59 -19.32
C GLY A 402 -1.46 -4.20 -19.28
N HIS A 403 -1.84 -4.84 -18.17
CA HIS A 403 -3.23 -5.27 -17.97
C HIS A 403 -4.24 -4.11 -17.97
N TYR A 404 -3.78 -2.89 -17.68
CA TYR A 404 -4.60 -1.68 -17.57
C TYR A 404 -4.38 -0.71 -18.75
N ASP A 405 -3.88 -1.15 -19.91
CA ASP A 405 -3.59 -0.29 -21.06
C ASP A 405 -4.82 0.49 -21.57
N GLU A 406 -6.03 -0.07 -21.41
CA GLU A 406 -7.30 0.62 -21.73
C GLU A 406 -7.74 1.65 -20.65
N ASN A 407 -7.04 1.71 -19.51
CA ASN A 407 -7.37 2.58 -18.38
C ASN A 407 -6.49 3.86 -18.34
N ASP A 408 -5.87 4.21 -19.43
CA ASP A 408 -5.19 5.48 -19.56
C ASP A 408 -6.10 6.64 -19.17
N MET A 409 -5.61 7.54 -18.34
CA MET A 409 -6.43 8.63 -17.83
C MET A 409 -5.66 9.93 -17.67
N VAL A 410 -6.38 11.04 -17.84
CA VAL A 410 -5.95 12.37 -17.42
C VAL A 410 -6.77 12.80 -16.21
N TYR A 411 -6.16 13.56 -15.32
CA TYR A 411 -6.85 13.96 -14.09
C TYR A 411 -6.43 15.32 -13.59
N VAL A 412 -7.31 15.92 -12.78
CA VAL A 412 -7.03 17.12 -12.01
C VAL A 412 -7.45 16.93 -10.56
N LYS A 413 -6.60 17.39 -9.65
CA LYS A 413 -6.89 17.50 -8.21
C LYS A 413 -6.84 18.98 -7.83
N VAL A 414 -7.85 19.46 -7.12
CA VAL A 414 -7.88 20.79 -6.52
C VAL A 414 -7.99 20.57 -5.01
N LYS A 415 -6.99 21.05 -4.26
CA LYS A 415 -6.88 20.82 -2.82
C LYS A 415 -6.69 22.14 -2.09
N TYR A 416 -7.40 22.28 -0.97
CA TYR A 416 -7.21 23.36 0.00
C TYR A 416 -6.90 22.75 1.37
N SER A 417 -5.73 23.06 1.89
CA SER A 417 -5.24 22.63 3.21
C SER A 417 -5.38 23.78 4.22
N PHE A 418 -5.78 23.48 5.44
CA PHE A 418 -6.01 24.47 6.50
C PHE A 418 -5.49 24.00 7.86
#